data_9a5280a0883824e4546f62774ff77266
#
_entry.id   9a5280a0883824e4546f62774ff77266
#
_cell.length_a   1.000
_cell.length_b   1.000
_cell.length_c   1.000
_cell.angle_alpha   90.00
_cell.angle_beta   90.00
_cell.angle_gamma   90.00
#
_symmetry.space_group_name_H-M   'P 1'
#
loop_
_entity.id
_entity.type
_entity.pdbx_description
1 polymer ?
#
loop_
_entity_poly.entity_id
_entity_poly.type
_entity_poly.pdbx_seq_one_letter_code
_entity_poly.pdbx_strand_id
1 'polypeptide(L)'
;MDEPWSAVPEWIAKAEGDWEALEILLTRNSPGLRDAVVFHAQQCVEKLLKARLIQLGQMVDKIHDLAALSRQLEGADKRWRWDGDELSELTAGAVLARYPGFETSAEEQTELVQKARTLREALMKLLISNG
;
A
#
# COMPACT_ATOMS: atom_id res chain seq x y z
N MET A 1 -3.89 -4.66 -27.56
CA MET A 1 -3.69 -5.02 -26.13
C MET A 1 -2.71 -4.05 -25.51
N ASP A 2 -3.08 -3.51 -24.36
CA ASP A 2 -2.21 -2.57 -23.68
C ASP A 2 -1.01 -3.25 -23.05
N GLU A 3 0.14 -2.61 -23.13
CA GLU A 3 1.32 -3.08 -22.48
C GLU A 3 1.19 -2.85 -20.97
N PRO A 4 1.60 -3.83 -20.14
CA PRO A 4 1.45 -3.68 -18.68
C PRO A 4 2.07 -2.40 -18.11
N TRP A 5 3.23 -2.00 -18.62
CA TRP A 5 3.91 -0.80 -18.10
C TRP A 5 3.21 0.49 -18.47
N SER A 6 2.32 0.47 -19.49
CA SER A 6 1.55 1.68 -19.84
C SER A 6 0.54 2.03 -18.76
N ALA A 7 0.23 1.07 -17.87
CA ALA A 7 -0.70 1.28 -16.78
C ALA A 7 -0.04 1.88 -15.52
N VAL A 8 1.29 2.05 -15.49
CA VAL A 8 1.99 2.55 -14.30
C VAL A 8 1.44 3.89 -13.80
N PRO A 9 1.26 4.92 -14.66
CA PRO A 9 0.68 6.18 -14.18
C PRO A 9 -0.72 6.01 -13.60
N GLU A 10 -1.52 5.11 -14.15
CA GLU A 10 -2.87 4.86 -13.65
C GLU A 10 -2.84 4.20 -12.27
N TRP A 11 -1.92 3.25 -12.06
CA TRP A 11 -1.75 2.63 -10.76
C TRP A 11 -1.32 3.65 -9.70
N ILE A 12 -0.38 4.54 -10.07
CA ILE A 12 0.07 5.60 -9.18
C ILE A 12 -1.09 6.54 -8.83
N ALA A 13 -1.89 6.92 -9.84
CA ALA A 13 -3.03 7.81 -9.61
C ALA A 13 -4.04 7.18 -8.65
N LYS A 14 -4.33 5.88 -8.82
CA LYS A 14 -5.23 5.17 -7.92
C LYS A 14 -4.67 5.09 -6.50
N ALA A 15 -3.38 4.83 -6.37
CA ALA A 15 -2.72 4.79 -5.06
C ALA A 15 -2.80 6.15 -4.38
N GLU A 16 -2.55 7.22 -5.12
CA GLU A 16 -2.61 8.58 -4.56
C GLU A 16 -4.04 8.97 -4.21
N GLY A 17 -5.04 8.46 -4.93
CA GLY A 17 -6.43 8.62 -4.56
C GLY A 17 -6.74 7.98 -3.21
N ASP A 18 -6.19 6.78 -2.95
CA ASP A 18 -6.34 6.15 -1.65
C ASP A 18 -5.66 6.96 -0.55
N TRP A 19 -4.48 7.51 -0.85
CA TRP A 19 -3.77 8.32 0.14
C TRP A 19 -4.52 9.62 0.45
N GLU A 20 -5.07 10.27 -0.55
CA GLU A 20 -5.87 11.48 -0.36
C GLU A 20 -7.10 11.17 0.50
N ALA A 21 -7.79 10.05 0.21
CA ALA A 21 -8.93 9.63 1.01
C ALA A 21 -8.54 9.43 2.47
N LEU A 22 -7.41 8.77 2.70
CA LEU A 22 -6.88 8.53 4.04
C LEU A 22 -6.65 9.86 4.78
N GLU A 23 -6.03 10.82 4.12
CA GLU A 23 -5.73 12.12 4.74
C GLU A 23 -7.00 12.88 5.10
N ILE A 24 -8.00 12.87 4.22
CA ILE A 24 -9.29 13.49 4.48
C ILE A 24 -9.97 12.83 5.68
N LEU A 25 -9.98 11.50 5.71
CA LEU A 25 -10.60 10.75 6.81
C LEU A 25 -9.91 11.01 8.13
N LEU A 26 -8.58 11.15 8.13
CA LEU A 26 -7.82 11.47 9.34
C LEU A 26 -8.21 12.82 9.94
N THR A 27 -8.56 13.81 9.10
CA THR A 27 -8.95 15.12 9.61
C THR A 27 -10.24 15.07 10.43
N ARG A 28 -11.08 14.07 10.19
CA ARG A 28 -12.32 13.89 10.94
C ARG A 28 -12.05 13.35 12.35
N ASN A 29 -10.95 12.64 12.54
CA ASN A 29 -10.57 12.05 13.82
C ASN A 29 -11.72 11.30 14.49
N SER A 30 -12.43 10.49 13.70
CA SER A 30 -13.60 9.74 14.15
C SER A 30 -13.27 8.27 14.35
N PRO A 31 -13.62 7.69 15.53
CA PRO A 31 -13.37 6.26 15.73
C PRO A 31 -14.03 5.38 14.67
N GLY A 32 -15.21 5.78 14.16
CA GLY A 32 -15.92 5.00 13.15
C GLY A 32 -15.24 4.99 11.78
N LEU A 33 -14.24 5.85 11.56
CA LEU A 33 -13.53 5.94 10.29
C LEU A 33 -12.16 5.28 10.33
N ARG A 34 -11.71 4.78 11.48
CA ARG A 34 -10.37 4.19 11.61
C ARG A 34 -10.16 3.00 10.68
N ASP A 35 -11.16 2.15 10.56
CA ASP A 35 -11.08 0.98 9.68
C ASP A 35 -10.91 1.39 8.23
N ALA A 36 -11.64 2.42 7.80
CA ALA A 36 -11.51 2.94 6.43
C ALA A 36 -10.13 3.55 6.20
N VAL A 37 -9.57 4.23 7.20
CA VAL A 37 -8.22 4.80 7.12
C VAL A 37 -7.20 3.69 6.88
N VAL A 38 -7.25 2.62 7.66
CA VAL A 38 -6.33 1.49 7.53
C VAL A 38 -6.51 0.79 6.18
N PHE A 39 -7.75 0.64 5.73
CA PHE A 39 -8.03 0.06 4.42
C PHE A 39 -7.36 0.86 3.30
N HIS A 40 -7.53 2.17 3.30
CA HIS A 40 -6.91 3.02 2.27
C HIS A 40 -5.40 3.04 2.36
N ALA A 41 -4.83 2.94 3.57
CA ALA A 41 -3.39 2.84 3.76
C ALA A 41 -2.84 1.60 3.06
N GLN A 42 -3.47 0.44 3.29
CA GLN A 42 -3.06 -0.82 2.69
C GLN A 42 -3.23 -0.77 1.17
N GLN A 43 -4.37 -0.24 0.69
CA GLN A 43 -4.63 -0.15 -0.74
C GLN A 43 -3.61 0.73 -1.45
N CYS A 44 -3.22 1.83 -0.84
CA CYS A 44 -2.21 2.71 -1.41
C CYS A 44 -0.88 1.97 -1.60
N VAL A 45 -0.40 1.29 -0.57
CA VAL A 45 0.86 0.56 -0.63
C VAL A 45 0.79 -0.58 -1.64
N GLU A 46 -0.32 -1.32 -1.64
CA GLU A 46 -0.52 -2.42 -2.59
C GLU A 46 -0.39 -1.93 -4.04
N LYS A 47 -1.08 -0.84 -4.35
CA LYS A 47 -1.08 -0.30 -5.71
C LYS A 47 0.30 0.22 -6.12
N LEU A 48 1.04 0.82 -5.19
CA LEU A 48 2.38 1.29 -5.48
C LEU A 48 3.37 0.15 -5.68
N LEU A 49 3.25 -0.93 -4.90
CA LEU A 49 4.05 -2.13 -5.11
C LEU A 49 3.80 -2.71 -6.50
N LYS A 50 2.53 -2.81 -6.89
CA LYS A 50 2.15 -3.32 -8.21
C LYS A 50 2.67 -2.39 -9.31
N ALA A 51 2.56 -1.08 -9.13
CA ALA A 51 3.08 -0.11 -10.10
C ALA A 51 4.58 -0.33 -10.32
N ARG A 52 5.34 -0.50 -9.24
CA ARG A 52 6.80 -0.70 -9.35
C ARG A 52 7.14 -2.02 -10.02
N LEU A 53 6.43 -3.10 -9.69
CA LEU A 53 6.63 -4.39 -10.34
C LEU A 53 6.37 -4.29 -11.84
N ILE A 54 5.28 -3.65 -12.23
CA ILE A 54 4.94 -3.46 -13.65
C ILE A 54 6.00 -2.61 -14.34
N GLN A 55 6.48 -1.56 -13.67
CA GLN A 55 7.55 -0.71 -14.22
C GLN A 55 8.82 -1.52 -14.52
N LEU A 56 9.08 -2.55 -13.73
CA LEU A 56 10.23 -3.44 -13.92
C LEU A 56 9.94 -4.60 -14.87
N GLY A 57 8.77 -4.59 -15.52
CA GLY A 57 8.41 -5.64 -16.47
C GLY A 57 7.94 -6.94 -15.85
N GLN A 58 7.59 -6.91 -14.57
CA GLN A 58 7.14 -8.11 -13.85
C GLN A 58 5.65 -8.35 -14.08
N MET A 59 5.26 -9.61 -14.07
CA MET A 59 3.85 -9.98 -14.06
C MET A 59 3.33 -9.85 -12.64
N VAL A 60 2.14 -9.31 -12.50
CA VAL A 60 1.53 -9.07 -11.18
C VAL A 60 0.24 -9.85 -11.08
N ASP A 61 0.20 -10.77 -10.13
CA ASP A 61 -1.01 -11.55 -9.85
C ASP A 61 -2.03 -10.73 -9.08
N LYS A 62 -3.28 -11.20 -9.08
CA LYS A 62 -4.36 -10.55 -8.33
C LYS A 62 -4.27 -10.95 -6.85
N ILE A 63 -3.20 -10.56 -6.19
CA ILE A 63 -3.01 -10.82 -4.77
C ILE A 63 -3.01 -9.51 -4.01
N HIS A 64 -3.43 -9.60 -2.74
CA HIS A 64 -3.53 -8.44 -1.86
C HIS A 64 -2.58 -8.53 -0.68
N ASP A 65 -1.74 -9.55 -0.63
CA ASP A 65 -0.76 -9.74 0.43
C ASP A 65 0.48 -8.89 0.15
N LEU A 66 0.66 -7.85 0.94
CA LEU A 66 1.78 -6.93 0.75
C LEU A 66 3.14 -7.61 0.92
N ALA A 67 3.24 -8.55 1.86
CA ALA A 67 4.51 -9.26 2.07
C ALA A 67 4.89 -10.07 0.82
N ALA A 68 3.92 -10.72 0.18
CA ALA A 68 4.17 -11.48 -1.04
C ALA A 68 4.61 -10.56 -2.18
N LEU A 69 3.93 -9.43 -2.35
CA LEU A 69 4.31 -8.45 -3.37
C LEU A 69 5.70 -7.87 -3.09
N SER A 70 6.00 -7.60 -1.83
CA SER A 70 7.30 -7.07 -1.43
C SER A 70 8.42 -8.07 -1.71
N ARG A 71 8.20 -9.36 -1.43
CA ARG A 71 9.19 -10.40 -1.73
C ARG A 71 9.46 -10.49 -3.23
N GLN A 72 8.40 -10.38 -4.04
CA GLN A 72 8.56 -10.36 -5.48
C GLN A 72 9.40 -9.16 -5.92
N LEU A 73 9.14 -8.00 -5.33
CA LEU A 73 9.89 -6.79 -5.64
C LEU A 73 11.36 -6.90 -5.22
N GLU A 74 11.63 -7.49 -4.06
CA GLU A 74 13.01 -7.71 -3.63
C GLU A 74 13.80 -8.55 -4.63
N GLY A 75 13.14 -9.51 -5.26
CA GLY A 75 13.77 -10.33 -6.29
C GLY A 75 14.06 -9.56 -7.58
N ALA A 76 13.29 -8.50 -7.84
CA ALA A 76 13.40 -7.72 -9.07
C ALA A 76 14.19 -6.42 -8.91
N ASP A 77 14.31 -5.89 -7.69
CA ASP A 77 14.96 -4.61 -7.43
C ASP A 77 15.82 -4.72 -6.17
N LYS A 78 17.13 -4.65 -6.34
CA LYS A 78 18.08 -4.76 -5.22
C LYS A 78 17.99 -3.60 -4.24
N ARG A 79 17.39 -2.50 -4.62
CA ARG A 79 17.22 -1.33 -3.74
C ARG A 79 16.07 -1.52 -2.77
N TRP A 80 15.22 -2.53 -2.98
CA TRP A 80 14.06 -2.78 -2.15
C TRP A 80 14.36 -3.87 -1.12
N ARG A 81 14.36 -3.49 0.17
CA ARG A 81 14.56 -4.43 1.28
C ARG A 81 13.70 -3.97 2.45
N TRP A 82 12.70 -4.78 2.79
CA TRP A 82 11.76 -4.45 3.85
C TRP A 82 11.43 -5.66 4.70
N ASP A 83 11.17 -5.40 5.99
CA ASP A 83 10.72 -6.43 6.91
C ASP A 83 9.32 -6.90 6.51
N GLY A 84 9.20 -8.18 6.17
CA GLY A 84 7.92 -8.76 5.77
C GLY A 84 6.88 -8.72 6.88
N ASP A 85 7.30 -8.72 8.15
CA ASP A 85 6.36 -8.67 9.26
C ASP A 85 5.60 -7.34 9.29
N GLU A 86 6.26 -6.23 9.00
CA GLU A 86 5.59 -4.92 8.95
C GLU A 86 4.53 -4.89 7.86
N LEU A 87 4.85 -5.45 6.71
CA LEU A 87 3.91 -5.52 5.59
C LEU A 87 2.74 -6.44 5.90
N SER A 88 3.00 -7.56 6.57
CA SER A 88 1.95 -8.48 6.98
C SER A 88 1.01 -7.87 8.01
N GLU A 89 1.53 -7.05 8.90
CA GLU A 89 0.70 -6.35 9.89
C GLU A 89 -0.27 -5.39 9.21
N LEU A 90 0.19 -4.67 8.20
CA LEU A 90 -0.67 -3.75 7.46
C LEU A 90 -1.76 -4.51 6.70
N THR A 91 -1.40 -5.61 6.04
CA THR A 91 -2.37 -6.46 5.35
C THR A 91 -3.40 -7.02 6.32
N ALA A 92 -2.95 -7.56 7.45
CA ALA A 92 -3.83 -8.16 8.44
C ALA A 92 -4.79 -7.12 9.02
N GLY A 93 -4.29 -5.92 9.34
CA GLY A 93 -5.14 -4.84 9.85
C GLY A 93 -6.26 -4.48 8.89
N ALA A 94 -5.93 -4.36 7.62
CA ALA A 94 -6.92 -4.02 6.59
C ALA A 94 -7.95 -5.12 6.39
N VAL A 95 -7.54 -6.39 6.50
CA VAL A 95 -8.46 -7.54 6.39
C VAL A 95 -9.42 -7.57 7.58
N LEU A 96 -8.89 -7.47 8.81
CA LEU A 96 -9.71 -7.54 10.02
C LEU A 96 -10.68 -6.37 10.11
N ALA A 97 -10.31 -5.21 9.60
CA ALA A 97 -11.15 -4.02 9.62
C ALA A 97 -12.47 -4.19 8.86
N ARG A 98 -12.59 -5.23 8.03
CA ARG A 98 -13.80 -5.50 7.26
C ARG A 98 -14.86 -6.29 8.04
N TYR A 99 -14.49 -6.84 9.21
CA TYR A 99 -15.37 -7.77 9.92
C TYR A 99 -15.92 -7.16 11.19
N PRO A 100 -17.23 -7.41 11.50
CA PRO A 100 -17.80 -6.99 12.76
C PRO A 100 -17.05 -7.61 13.93
N GLY A 101 -16.89 -6.86 15.01
CA GLY A 101 -16.18 -7.35 16.19
C GLY A 101 -14.71 -6.99 16.21
N PHE A 102 -14.17 -6.47 15.11
CA PHE A 102 -12.80 -6.01 15.04
C PHE A 102 -12.82 -4.51 14.74
N GLU A 103 -12.33 -3.74 15.69
CA GLU A 103 -12.26 -2.29 15.55
C GLU A 103 -10.81 -1.84 15.68
N THR A 104 -10.37 -0.97 14.78
CA THR A 104 -9.03 -0.41 14.83
C THR A 104 -8.96 0.60 15.97
N SER A 105 -7.99 0.42 16.88
CA SER A 105 -7.75 1.40 17.93
C SER A 105 -7.06 2.65 17.37
N ALA A 106 -7.08 3.73 18.12
CA ALA A 106 -6.36 4.95 17.73
C ALA A 106 -4.85 4.68 17.59
N GLU A 107 -4.31 3.85 18.47
CA GLU A 107 -2.88 3.51 18.43
C GLU A 107 -2.54 2.67 17.22
N GLU A 108 -3.35 1.66 16.91
CA GLU A 108 -3.16 0.83 15.74
C GLU A 108 -3.25 1.67 14.46
N GLN A 109 -4.23 2.56 14.39
CA GLN A 109 -4.36 3.45 13.24
C GLN A 109 -3.09 4.27 13.04
N THR A 110 -2.58 4.88 14.11
CA THR A 110 -1.37 5.69 14.04
C THR A 110 -0.17 4.88 13.55
N GLU A 111 0.01 3.68 14.10
CA GLU A 111 1.13 2.82 13.70
C GLU A 111 1.03 2.37 12.25
N LEU A 112 -0.15 1.92 11.85
CA LEU A 112 -0.33 1.41 10.49
C LEU A 112 -0.23 2.52 9.44
N VAL A 113 -0.76 3.70 9.75
CA VAL A 113 -0.64 4.86 8.85
C VAL A 113 0.83 5.27 8.72
N GLN A 114 1.58 5.26 9.82
CA GLN A 114 3.00 5.62 9.76
C GLN A 114 3.80 4.62 8.94
N LYS A 115 3.52 3.33 9.09
CA LYS A 115 4.17 2.29 8.27
C LYS A 115 3.85 2.50 6.79
N ALA A 116 2.58 2.75 6.49
CA ALA A 116 2.16 2.99 5.11
C ALA A 116 2.82 4.24 4.53
N ARG A 117 2.94 5.30 5.33
CA ARG A 117 3.59 6.54 4.89
C ARG A 117 5.04 6.30 4.51
N THR A 118 5.77 5.56 5.34
CA THR A 118 7.17 5.24 5.08
C THR A 118 7.31 4.39 3.81
N LEU A 119 6.46 3.38 3.67
CA LEU A 119 6.46 2.53 2.48
C LEU A 119 6.12 3.33 1.22
N ARG A 120 5.10 4.19 1.31
CA ARG A 120 4.69 5.04 0.20
C ARG A 120 5.83 5.93 -0.27
N GLU A 121 6.50 6.58 0.66
CA GLU A 121 7.62 7.47 0.33
C GLU A 121 8.75 6.70 -0.37
N ALA A 122 9.09 5.52 0.13
CA ALA A 122 10.13 4.70 -0.47
C ALA A 122 9.75 4.26 -1.88
N LEU A 123 8.50 3.82 -2.07
CA LEU A 123 8.03 3.37 -3.38
C LEU A 123 7.96 4.52 -4.37
N MET A 124 7.48 5.68 -3.95
CA MET A 124 7.41 6.85 -4.83
C MET A 124 8.79 7.28 -5.30
N LYS A 125 9.80 7.21 -4.44
CA LYS A 125 11.16 7.50 -4.84
C LYS A 125 11.65 6.56 -5.94
N LEU A 126 11.38 5.27 -5.81
CA LEU A 126 11.76 4.29 -6.82
C LEU A 126 11.04 4.54 -8.14
N LEU A 127 9.75 4.80 -8.07
CA LEU A 127 8.93 5.04 -9.26
C LEU A 127 9.35 6.28 -10.03
N ILE A 128 9.70 7.34 -9.32
CA ILE A 128 10.11 8.61 -9.92
C ILE A 128 11.53 8.55 -10.45
N SER A 129 12.46 7.93 -9.70
CA SER A 129 13.87 7.90 -10.05
C SER A 129 14.22 6.88 -11.11
N ASN A 130 13.30 6.00 -11.45
CA ASN A 130 13.52 4.98 -12.46
C ASN A 130 13.28 5.56 -13.84
N GLY A 131 14.07 6.52 -14.17
CA GLY A 131 13.94 7.20 -15.47
C GLY A 131 14.17 6.28 -16.62
#